data_6c8a1d5c86fa92b9a2644de5ffbf1eff
#
_entry.id   6c8a1d5c86fa92b9a2644de5ffbf1eff
#
_cell.length_a   1.000
_cell.length_b   1.000
_cell.length_c   1.000
_cell.angle_alpha   90.00
_cell.angle_beta   90.00
_cell.angle_gamma   90.00
#
_symmetry.space_group_name_H-M   'P 1'
#
loop_
_entity.id
_entity.type
_entity.pdbx_description
1 polymer ?
#
loop_
_entity_poly.entity_id
_entity_poly.type
_entity_poly.pdbx_seq_one_letter_code
_entity_poly.pdbx_strand_id
1 'polypeptide(L)'
;MTLSVERRRYAEALERNLTSLVHQLRRIPTVQKVILIGSFAAGRCDLFTDLDLVVVMDSPLDFVTRSAELGRRLQAEVALDLLVYTPDEIERMRERPFLRHALKTGKVLYERQPAP
;
A
#
# COMPACT_ATOMS: atom_id res chain seq x y z
N MET A 1 -2.31 -30.78 -8.61
CA MET A 1 -2.11 -29.71 -7.62
C MET A 1 -3.47 -29.17 -7.20
N THR A 2 -3.71 -29.01 -5.92
CA THR A 2 -5.00 -28.56 -5.41
C THR A 2 -5.08 -27.03 -5.40
N LEU A 3 -6.31 -26.49 -5.41
CA LEU A 3 -6.54 -25.07 -5.29
C LEU A 3 -5.95 -24.50 -3.98
N SER A 4 -5.97 -25.29 -2.90
CA SER A 4 -5.36 -24.88 -1.61
C SER A 4 -3.86 -24.67 -1.72
N VAL A 5 -3.15 -25.49 -2.49
CA VAL A 5 -1.71 -25.34 -2.71
C VAL A 5 -1.44 -24.09 -3.52
N GLU A 6 -2.24 -23.84 -4.55
CA GLU A 6 -2.11 -22.65 -5.39
C GLU A 6 -2.38 -21.38 -4.60
N ARG A 7 -3.41 -21.38 -3.75
CA ARG A 7 -3.71 -20.23 -2.85
C ARG A 7 -2.54 -19.95 -1.92
N ARG A 8 -1.95 -20.99 -1.34
CA ARG A 8 -0.82 -20.83 -0.43
C ARG A 8 0.38 -20.23 -1.13
N ARG A 9 0.70 -20.72 -2.34
CA ARG A 9 1.81 -20.18 -3.13
C ARG A 9 1.58 -18.72 -3.50
N TYR A 10 0.34 -18.38 -3.85
CA TYR A 10 0.00 -17.01 -4.18
C TYR A 10 0.09 -16.09 -2.94
N ALA A 11 -0.40 -16.56 -1.80
CA ALA A 11 -0.29 -15.82 -0.54
C ALA A 11 1.18 -15.56 -0.18
N GLU A 12 2.05 -16.55 -0.36
CA GLU A 12 3.48 -16.39 -0.12
C GLU A 12 4.09 -15.38 -1.09
N ALA A 13 3.65 -15.40 -2.35
CA ALA A 13 4.10 -14.42 -3.35
C ALA A 13 3.65 -13.01 -2.96
N LEU A 14 2.41 -12.84 -2.50
CA LEU A 14 1.92 -11.55 -2.02
C LEU A 14 2.76 -11.03 -0.85
N GLU A 15 3.08 -11.91 0.12
CA GLU A 15 3.91 -11.53 1.25
C GLU A 15 5.33 -11.12 0.83
N ARG A 16 5.95 -11.87 -0.07
CA ARG A 16 7.28 -11.52 -0.56
C ARG A 16 7.28 -10.19 -1.30
N ASN A 17 6.26 -9.97 -2.14
CA ASN A 17 6.12 -8.71 -2.88
C ASN A 17 5.86 -7.55 -1.92
N LEU A 18 5.02 -7.75 -0.91
CA LEU A 18 4.72 -6.74 0.09
C LEU A 18 5.98 -6.31 0.84
N THR A 19 6.77 -7.27 1.28
CA THR A 19 8.05 -7.00 1.95
C THR A 19 8.99 -6.19 1.07
N SER A 20 9.10 -6.58 -0.20
CA SER A 20 9.93 -5.87 -1.18
C SER A 20 9.43 -4.44 -1.42
N LEU A 21 8.12 -4.26 -1.58
CA LEU A 21 7.52 -2.95 -1.83
C LEU A 21 7.74 -2.00 -0.65
N VAL A 22 7.56 -2.49 0.57
CA VAL A 22 7.83 -1.68 1.77
C VAL A 22 9.29 -1.26 1.81
N HIS A 23 10.20 -2.18 1.50
CA HIS A 23 11.63 -1.89 1.45
C HIS A 23 11.94 -0.80 0.42
N GLN A 24 11.35 -0.91 -0.78
CA GLN A 24 11.53 0.09 -1.83
C GLN A 24 10.98 1.46 -1.40
N LEU A 25 9.79 1.48 -0.80
CA LEU A 25 9.14 2.71 -0.37
C LEU A 25 9.90 3.41 0.76
N ARG A 26 10.46 2.65 1.70
CA ARG A 26 11.25 3.21 2.80
C ARG A 26 12.47 3.99 2.30
N ARG A 27 12.97 3.67 1.14
CA ARG A 27 14.16 4.32 0.57
C ARG A 27 13.83 5.66 -0.11
N ILE A 28 12.56 5.97 -0.28
CA ILE A 28 12.12 7.25 -0.86
C ILE A 28 11.97 8.25 0.29
N PRO A 29 12.80 9.32 0.33
CA PRO A 29 12.82 10.23 1.49
C PRO A 29 11.49 10.92 1.77
N THR A 30 10.67 11.16 0.75
CA THR A 30 9.39 11.86 0.90
C THR A 30 8.27 10.95 1.40
N VAL A 31 8.46 9.63 1.38
CA VAL A 31 7.46 8.69 1.89
C VAL A 31 7.46 8.73 3.42
N GLN A 32 6.31 9.00 4.00
CA GLN A 32 6.14 9.13 5.44
C GLN A 32 5.43 7.94 6.05
N LYS A 33 4.52 7.28 5.32
CA LYS A 33 3.71 6.20 5.86
C LYS A 33 3.24 5.28 4.76
N VAL A 34 3.18 3.98 5.04
CA VAL A 34 2.66 2.96 4.12
C VAL A 34 1.65 2.12 4.90
N ILE A 35 0.44 2.01 4.38
CA ILE A 35 -0.66 1.29 5.01
C ILE A 35 -1.19 0.25 4.04
N LEU A 36 -1.22 -1.01 4.48
CA LEU A 36 -1.87 -2.08 3.72
C LEU A 36 -3.36 -2.04 4.00
N ILE A 37 -4.16 -1.97 2.95
CA ILE A 37 -5.62 -1.97 3.03
C ILE A 37 -6.18 -3.10 2.18
N GLY A 38 -7.50 -3.25 2.16
CA GLY A 38 -8.18 -4.19 1.28
C GLY A 38 -8.20 -5.61 1.78
N SER A 39 -8.43 -6.56 0.87
CA SER A 39 -8.68 -7.95 1.19
C SER A 39 -7.51 -8.63 1.89
N PHE A 40 -6.29 -8.38 1.43
CA PHE A 40 -5.13 -9.01 2.04
C PHE A 40 -4.89 -8.52 3.46
N ALA A 41 -5.12 -7.22 3.72
CA ALA A 41 -5.05 -6.65 5.06
C ALA A 41 -6.07 -7.31 6.00
N ALA A 42 -7.24 -7.68 5.47
CA ALA A 42 -8.30 -8.34 6.22
C ALA A 42 -8.07 -9.85 6.41
N GLY A 43 -6.94 -10.37 5.97
CA GLY A 43 -6.61 -11.79 6.08
C GLY A 43 -7.24 -12.66 5.03
N ARG A 44 -7.84 -12.07 4.00
CA ARG A 44 -8.46 -12.83 2.91
C ARG A 44 -7.49 -12.91 1.74
N CYS A 45 -7.30 -14.10 1.21
CA CYS A 45 -6.43 -14.32 0.07
C CYS A 45 -6.98 -15.41 -0.81
N ASP A 46 -7.19 -15.10 -2.08
CA ASP A 46 -7.50 -16.05 -3.12
C ASP A 46 -6.63 -15.72 -4.35
N LEU A 47 -6.86 -16.39 -5.47
CA LEU A 47 -6.03 -16.21 -6.67
C LEU A 47 -6.24 -14.87 -7.37
N PHE A 48 -7.21 -14.08 -6.93
CA PHE A 48 -7.52 -12.77 -7.49
C PHE A 48 -7.25 -11.61 -6.52
N THR A 49 -6.71 -11.93 -5.35
CA THR A 49 -6.39 -10.91 -4.34
C THR A 49 -5.20 -10.06 -4.81
N ASP A 50 -5.37 -8.75 -4.75
CA ASP A 50 -4.33 -7.78 -5.07
C ASP A 50 -3.73 -7.19 -3.80
N LEU A 51 -2.61 -6.50 -3.93
CA LEU A 51 -2.10 -5.66 -2.86
C LEU A 51 -2.64 -4.25 -3.04
N ASP A 52 -3.23 -3.70 -1.99
CA ASP A 52 -3.76 -2.33 -1.98
C ASP A 52 -2.98 -1.54 -0.93
N LEU A 53 -2.30 -0.50 -1.36
CA LEU A 53 -1.49 0.32 -0.46
C LEU A 53 -1.94 1.78 -0.49
N VAL A 54 -2.10 2.36 0.69
CA VAL A 54 -2.16 3.80 0.87
C VAL A 54 -0.77 4.27 1.26
N VAL A 55 -0.23 5.21 0.51
CA VAL A 55 1.07 5.81 0.77
C VAL A 55 0.88 7.28 1.07
N VAL A 56 1.46 7.74 2.17
CA VAL A 56 1.48 9.16 2.51
C VAL A 56 2.86 9.69 2.17
N MET A 57 2.93 10.65 1.25
CA MET A 57 4.20 11.26 0.85
C MET A 57 4.01 12.68 0.36
N ASP A 58 5.01 13.52 0.61
CA ASP A 58 5.02 14.86 0.04
C ASP A 58 5.25 14.78 -1.47
N SER A 59 4.48 15.55 -2.22
CA SER A 59 4.61 15.62 -3.67
C SER A 59 3.97 16.89 -4.19
N PRO A 60 4.58 17.56 -5.18
CA PRO A 60 3.95 18.72 -5.84
C PRO A 60 2.97 18.28 -6.94
N LEU A 61 2.90 17.00 -7.24
CA LEU A 61 2.06 16.47 -8.31
C LEU A 61 0.64 16.22 -7.81
N ASP A 62 -0.32 16.22 -8.73
CA ASP A 62 -1.70 15.85 -8.40
C ASP A 62 -1.81 14.35 -8.08
N PHE A 63 -2.95 13.97 -7.52
CA PHE A 63 -3.19 12.61 -7.04
C PHE A 63 -2.93 11.53 -8.11
N VAL A 64 -3.48 11.71 -9.29
CA VAL A 64 -3.37 10.72 -10.37
C VAL A 64 -1.92 10.62 -10.84
N THR A 65 -1.29 11.76 -11.08
CA THR A 65 0.08 11.81 -11.60
C THR A 65 1.07 11.22 -10.61
N ARG A 66 0.95 11.58 -9.31
CA ARG A 66 1.89 11.07 -8.31
C ARG A 66 1.73 9.57 -8.09
N SER A 67 0.49 9.08 -8.09
CA SER A 67 0.23 7.64 -7.93
C SER A 67 0.80 6.85 -9.10
N ALA A 68 0.59 7.33 -10.33
CA ALA A 68 1.13 6.69 -11.53
C ALA A 68 2.66 6.73 -11.55
N GLU A 69 3.24 7.87 -11.18
CA GLU A 69 4.70 8.00 -11.15
C GLU A 69 5.33 7.06 -10.14
N LEU A 70 4.78 7.01 -8.93
CA LEU A 70 5.29 6.10 -7.91
C LEU A 70 5.13 4.64 -8.35
N GLY A 71 3.99 4.31 -8.95
CA GLY A 71 3.74 2.95 -9.45
C GLY A 71 4.77 2.52 -10.49
N ARG A 72 5.22 3.45 -11.35
CA ARG A 72 6.25 3.14 -12.34
C ARG A 72 7.63 2.91 -11.71
N ARG A 73 7.88 3.50 -10.55
CA ARG A 73 9.16 3.34 -9.84
C ARG A 73 9.24 2.05 -9.06
N LEU A 74 8.10 1.49 -8.67
CA LEU A 74 8.03 0.28 -7.85
C LEU A 74 8.07 -0.96 -8.74
N GLN A 75 8.74 -2.00 -8.25
CA GLN A 75 8.79 -3.30 -8.91
C GLN A 75 7.95 -4.28 -8.11
N ALA A 76 6.89 -4.80 -8.74
CA ALA A 76 6.02 -5.79 -8.14
C ALA A 76 5.69 -6.86 -9.17
N GLU A 77 5.62 -8.11 -8.72
CA GLU A 77 5.26 -9.25 -9.55
C GLU A 77 3.80 -9.65 -9.37
N VAL A 78 3.07 -8.91 -8.54
CA VAL A 78 1.64 -9.12 -8.30
C VAL A 78 0.92 -7.81 -8.59
N ALA A 79 -0.39 -7.89 -8.79
CA ALA A 79 -1.20 -6.70 -9.02
C ALA A 79 -1.16 -5.79 -7.79
N LEU A 80 -0.94 -4.50 -8.04
CA LEU A 80 -0.79 -3.49 -7.00
C LEU A 80 -1.68 -2.30 -7.31
N ASP A 81 -2.57 -1.97 -6.38
CA ASP A 81 -3.33 -0.73 -6.39
C ASP A 81 -2.70 0.25 -5.41
N LEU A 82 -2.34 1.42 -5.90
CA LEU A 82 -1.56 2.38 -5.16
C LEU A 82 -2.30 3.71 -5.08
N LEU A 83 -2.58 4.15 -3.86
CA LEU A 83 -3.27 5.41 -3.59
C LEU A 83 -2.32 6.30 -2.79
N VAL A 84 -1.83 7.36 -3.43
CA VAL A 84 -0.82 8.23 -2.84
C VAL A 84 -1.46 9.55 -2.43
N TYR A 85 -1.46 9.82 -1.13
CA TYR A 85 -1.98 11.05 -0.54
C TYR A 85 -0.84 11.88 0.04
N THR A 86 -0.97 13.21 -0.04
CA THR A 86 -0.05 14.07 0.72
C THR A 86 -0.51 14.10 2.19
N PRO A 87 0.36 14.49 3.12
CA PRO A 87 -0.03 14.63 4.53
C PRO A 87 -1.24 15.56 4.72
N ASP A 88 -1.29 16.67 3.99
CA ASP A 88 -2.43 17.58 4.08
C ASP A 88 -3.72 16.95 3.57
N GLU A 89 -3.63 16.23 2.47
CA GLU A 89 -4.81 15.55 1.92
C GLU A 89 -5.36 14.49 2.86
N ILE A 90 -4.48 13.66 3.43
CA ILE A 90 -4.94 12.60 4.31
C ILE A 90 -5.60 13.20 5.56
N GLU A 91 -5.08 14.29 6.08
CA GLU A 91 -5.67 14.96 7.24
C GLU A 91 -7.04 15.55 6.92
N ARG A 92 -7.19 16.21 5.75
CA ARG A 92 -8.46 16.80 5.33
C ARG A 92 -9.52 15.75 4.99
N MET A 93 -9.09 14.57 4.51
CA MET A 93 -9.98 13.57 3.97
C MET A 93 -10.22 12.39 4.91
N ARG A 94 -9.61 12.38 6.08
CA ARG A 94 -9.60 11.20 6.97
C ARG A 94 -11.00 10.77 7.44
N GLU A 95 -11.95 11.69 7.49
CA GLU A 95 -13.32 11.38 7.92
C GLU A 95 -14.21 10.96 6.75
N ARG A 96 -13.73 11.04 5.51
CA ARG A 96 -14.49 10.55 4.35
C ARG A 96 -14.60 9.03 4.41
N PRO A 97 -15.73 8.45 3.97
CA PRO A 97 -15.99 7.02 4.17
C PRO A 97 -14.87 6.09 3.78
N PHE A 98 -14.26 6.30 2.61
CA PHE A 98 -13.19 5.43 2.14
C PHE A 98 -11.95 5.48 3.06
N LEU A 99 -11.43 6.68 3.29
CA LEU A 99 -10.22 6.83 4.13
C LEU A 99 -10.48 6.49 5.58
N ARG A 100 -11.65 6.86 6.10
CA ARG A 100 -12.02 6.51 7.47
C ARG A 100 -11.96 5.00 7.67
N HIS A 101 -12.54 4.24 6.75
CA HIS A 101 -12.51 2.77 6.80
C HIS A 101 -11.09 2.24 6.63
N ALA A 102 -10.37 2.75 5.63
CA ALA A 102 -9.00 2.31 5.34
C ALA A 102 -8.05 2.54 6.52
N LEU A 103 -8.14 3.73 7.15
CA LEU A 103 -7.28 4.05 8.29
C LEU A 103 -7.66 3.23 9.53
N LYS A 104 -8.94 2.90 9.69
CA LYS A 104 -9.41 2.11 10.81
C LYS A 104 -9.01 0.64 10.71
N THR A 105 -9.12 0.06 9.52
CA THR A 105 -8.94 -1.39 9.30
C THR A 105 -7.60 -1.76 8.69
N GLY A 106 -6.87 -0.80 8.14
CA GLY A 106 -5.59 -1.04 7.49
C GLY A 106 -4.47 -1.36 8.48
N LYS A 107 -3.39 -1.91 7.96
CA LYS A 107 -2.20 -2.24 8.74
C LYS A 107 -1.08 -1.28 8.35
N VAL A 108 -0.55 -0.55 9.32
CA VAL A 108 0.59 0.33 9.10
C VAL A 108 1.84 -0.54 8.98
N LEU A 109 2.46 -0.51 7.80
CA LEU A 109 3.66 -1.31 7.52
C LEU A 109 4.94 -0.51 7.70
N TYR A 110 4.84 0.80 7.57
CA TYR A 110 5.98 1.70 7.73
C TYR A 110 5.47 3.07 8.14
N GLU A 111 6.16 3.67 9.06
CA GLU A 111 5.90 5.05 9.47
C GLU A 111 7.23 5.70 9.81
N ARG A 112 7.54 6.81 9.12
CA ARG A 112 8.78 7.52 9.37
C ARG A 112 8.67 8.25 10.71
N GLN A 113 9.68 8.05 11.55
CA GLN A 113 9.73 8.75 12.82
C GLN A 113 10.06 10.23 12.57
N PRO A 114 9.40 11.15 13.29
CA PRO A 114 9.78 12.55 13.18
C PRO A 114 11.21 12.76 13.66
N ALA A 115 11.88 13.75 13.08
CA ALA A 115 13.23 14.09 13.51
C ALA A 115 13.21 14.54 14.98
N PRO A 116 14.24 14.17 15.77
CA PRO A 116 14.32 14.58 17.16
C PRO A 116 14.52 16.11 17.31
#